data_8c20e3e73ae1be78d2714d11e87e2259
#
_entry.id   8c20e3e73ae1be78d2714d11e87e2259
#
_cell.length_a   1.000
_cell.length_b   1.000
_cell.length_c   1.000
_cell.angle_alpha   90.00
_cell.angle_beta   90.00
_cell.angle_gamma   90.00
#
_symmetry.space_group_name_H-M   'P 1'
#
loop_
_entity.id
_entity.type
_entity.pdbx_description
1 polymer ?
#
loop_
_entity_poly.entity_id
_entity_poly.type
_entity_poly.pdbx_seq_one_letter_code
_entity_poly.pdbx_strand_id
1 'polypeptide(L)'
;MRAQVNSPTYTGGLWRKDRAAIVDPARLVWGLKTAAMSLGVRIYEDTKATSIEKDGVGVLVNTPLGRVRAGKVALATNAFKPLLNRIGHYVAPVYDYCMVTEPLTNAQLAEIGWTNRQGLSDIANQFHYYRLTEDNRILWGGYDAIYFWRGKVNTELESRPETWAKLSKHFFDTFPQLEGVKFTHMWGGAIDTCSRFCVFWGQAWQGRVAYAIGYTGLGVASSRFGGEVMLDLLDGRRSRATETKFVQEKPLPFPPEPFRFIGIQATRWSLDREDKTGKRNLWLRGLDRFGLGFDS
;
A
#
# COMPACT_ATOMS: atom_id res chain seq x y z
N MET A 1 -13.41 6.42 -24.75
CA MET A 1 -12.85 6.82 -23.46
C MET A 1 -13.41 8.17 -23.00
N ARG A 2 -13.27 9.23 -23.77
CA ARG A 2 -13.77 10.58 -23.42
C ARG A 2 -15.27 10.65 -23.12
N ALA A 3 -16.09 9.80 -23.74
CA ALA A 3 -17.52 9.70 -23.41
C ALA A 3 -17.80 9.12 -21.99
N GLN A 4 -16.80 8.52 -21.35
CA GLN A 4 -16.89 7.99 -19.99
C GLN A 4 -16.29 8.94 -18.95
N VAL A 5 -15.17 9.57 -19.31
CA VAL A 5 -14.49 10.61 -18.53
C VAL A 5 -13.77 11.53 -19.51
N ASN A 6 -14.12 12.80 -19.46
CA ASN A 6 -13.59 13.80 -20.38
C ASN A 6 -12.23 14.32 -19.88
N SER A 7 -11.15 13.78 -20.45
CA SER A 7 -9.79 14.21 -20.18
C SER A 7 -8.97 14.22 -21.48
N PRO A 8 -8.12 15.20 -21.73
CA PRO A 8 -7.25 15.24 -22.88
C PRO A 8 -6.14 14.18 -22.84
N THR A 9 -5.79 13.69 -21.66
CA THR A 9 -4.70 12.71 -21.48
C THR A 9 -5.12 11.27 -21.79
N TYR A 10 -6.44 11.00 -21.89
CA TYR A 10 -6.92 9.64 -22.17
C TYR A 10 -7.00 9.34 -23.65
N THR A 11 -6.18 8.39 -24.10
CA THR A 11 -6.19 7.86 -25.48
C THR A 11 -7.01 6.58 -25.61
N GLY A 12 -7.12 5.80 -24.53
CA GLY A 12 -7.86 4.55 -24.45
C GLY A 12 -8.06 4.11 -23.02
N GLY A 13 -8.70 2.97 -22.81
CA GLY A 13 -8.87 2.40 -21.46
C GLY A 13 -9.58 1.05 -21.46
N LEU A 14 -9.33 0.27 -20.43
CA LEU A 14 -10.00 -0.97 -20.12
C LEU A 14 -10.86 -0.78 -18.88
N TRP A 15 -12.14 -1.08 -18.97
CA TRP A 15 -13.05 -1.05 -17.83
C TRP A 15 -13.42 -2.45 -17.35
N ARG A 16 -13.02 -2.79 -16.14
CA ARG A 16 -13.38 -4.05 -15.50
C ARG A 16 -14.56 -3.82 -14.57
N LYS A 17 -15.71 -4.38 -14.94
CA LYS A 17 -16.97 -4.20 -14.20
C LYS A 17 -17.24 -5.31 -13.17
N ASP A 18 -16.58 -6.44 -13.28
CA ASP A 18 -16.92 -7.71 -12.62
C ASP A 18 -15.98 -8.09 -11.46
N ARG A 19 -14.82 -7.45 -11.33
CA ARG A 19 -13.77 -7.88 -10.40
C ARG A 19 -13.11 -6.74 -9.61
N ALA A 20 -13.73 -5.58 -9.60
CA ALA A 20 -13.24 -4.41 -8.88
C ALA A 20 -14.36 -3.77 -8.09
N ALA A 21 -14.05 -3.25 -6.92
CA ALA A 21 -14.93 -2.46 -6.09
C ALA A 21 -14.19 -1.24 -5.55
N ILE A 22 -14.93 -0.17 -5.31
CA ILE A 22 -14.43 1.01 -4.63
C ILE A 22 -15.00 1.00 -3.22
N VAL A 23 -14.13 1.23 -2.24
CA VAL A 23 -14.53 1.30 -0.84
C VAL A 23 -13.93 2.55 -0.19
N ASP A 24 -14.58 3.02 0.85
CA ASP A 24 -13.97 3.93 1.79
C ASP A 24 -13.14 3.10 2.80
N PRO A 25 -11.80 3.18 2.78
CA PRO A 25 -10.98 2.32 3.60
C PRO A 25 -11.14 2.59 5.11
N ALA A 26 -11.40 3.82 5.52
CA ALA A 26 -11.62 4.16 6.91
C ALA A 26 -12.94 3.56 7.42
N ARG A 27 -14.02 3.74 6.67
CA ARG A 27 -15.33 3.12 7.00
C ARG A 27 -15.26 1.60 7.03
N LEU A 28 -14.50 0.99 6.11
CA LEU A 28 -14.27 -0.46 6.11
C LEU A 28 -13.58 -0.92 7.40
N VAL A 29 -12.52 -0.25 7.82
CA VAL A 29 -11.78 -0.60 9.05
C VAL A 29 -12.64 -0.39 10.28
N TRP A 30 -13.41 0.69 10.37
CA TRP A 30 -14.33 0.91 11.50
C TRP A 30 -15.44 -0.15 11.57
N GLY A 31 -15.99 -0.53 10.41
CA GLY A 31 -16.96 -1.63 10.34
C GLY A 31 -16.39 -2.97 10.77
N LEU A 32 -15.17 -3.29 10.33
CA LEU A 32 -14.45 -4.50 10.75
C LEU A 32 -14.12 -4.49 12.25
N LYS A 33 -13.72 -3.33 12.81
CA LYS A 33 -13.51 -3.16 14.25
C LYS A 33 -14.79 -3.48 15.03
N THR A 34 -15.92 -2.89 14.64
CA THR A 34 -17.22 -3.13 15.27
C THR A 34 -17.62 -4.61 15.20
N ALA A 35 -17.47 -5.24 14.05
CA ALA A 35 -17.77 -6.66 13.85
C ALA A 35 -16.85 -7.57 14.70
N ALA A 36 -15.54 -7.26 14.76
CA ALA A 36 -14.61 -8.03 15.58
C ALA A 36 -14.98 -7.93 17.07
N MET A 37 -15.30 -6.75 17.55
CA MET A 37 -15.72 -6.55 18.95
C MET A 37 -17.02 -7.29 19.29
N SER A 38 -18.00 -7.32 18.36
CA SER A 38 -19.24 -8.09 18.56
C SER A 38 -19.01 -9.60 18.64
N LEU A 39 -17.91 -10.09 18.08
CA LEU A 39 -17.44 -11.47 18.18
C LEU A 39 -16.53 -11.72 19.40
N GLY A 40 -16.41 -10.77 20.31
CA GLY A 40 -15.66 -10.91 21.55
C GLY A 40 -14.16 -10.59 21.44
N VAL A 41 -13.70 -10.06 20.31
CA VAL A 41 -12.31 -9.60 20.18
C VAL A 41 -12.09 -8.35 21.03
N ARG A 42 -11.06 -8.36 21.86
CA ARG A 42 -10.64 -7.18 22.62
C ARG A 42 -9.61 -6.38 21.84
N ILE A 43 -9.91 -5.11 21.58
CA ILE A 43 -9.05 -4.19 20.84
C ILE A 43 -8.52 -3.13 21.80
N TYR A 44 -7.22 -2.93 21.80
CA TYR A 44 -6.52 -1.94 22.61
C TYR A 44 -5.87 -0.91 21.70
N GLU A 45 -6.48 0.24 21.58
CA GLU A 45 -5.94 1.40 20.84
C GLU A 45 -4.88 2.11 21.68
N ASP A 46 -4.07 2.95 21.06
CA ASP A 46 -2.96 3.70 21.68
C ASP A 46 -1.98 2.82 22.48
N THR A 47 -1.99 1.52 22.21
CA THR A 47 -1.22 0.51 22.93
C THR A 47 -0.17 -0.10 22.00
N LYS A 48 0.91 0.63 21.75
CA LYS A 48 1.99 0.21 20.86
C LYS A 48 2.72 -1.01 21.43
N ALA A 49 2.73 -2.12 20.67
CA ALA A 49 3.64 -3.24 20.95
C ALA A 49 5.08 -2.81 20.62
N THR A 50 5.97 -2.89 21.61
CA THR A 50 7.37 -2.46 21.50
C THR A 50 8.33 -3.59 21.21
N SER A 51 8.04 -4.78 21.72
CA SER A 51 8.79 -6.01 21.46
C SER A 51 7.93 -7.25 21.67
N ILE A 52 8.38 -8.36 21.14
CA ILE A 52 7.88 -9.70 21.46
C ILE A 52 9.04 -10.58 21.89
N GLU A 53 8.78 -11.47 22.85
CA GLU A 53 9.77 -12.38 23.43
C GLU A 53 9.19 -13.79 23.55
N LYS A 54 10.06 -14.80 23.56
CA LYS A 54 9.64 -16.15 23.89
C LYS A 54 9.32 -16.22 25.39
N ASP A 55 8.17 -16.82 25.72
CA ASP A 55 7.75 -17.02 27.12
C ASP A 55 7.33 -18.48 27.32
N GLY A 56 8.29 -19.32 27.63
CA GLY A 56 8.08 -20.76 27.73
C GLY A 56 7.44 -21.33 26.45
N VAL A 57 6.21 -21.80 26.57
CA VAL A 57 5.43 -22.34 25.45
C VAL A 57 4.62 -21.27 24.70
N GLY A 58 4.74 -20.00 25.08
CA GLY A 58 3.98 -18.88 24.52
C GLY A 58 4.86 -17.74 24.00
N VAL A 59 4.25 -16.59 23.90
CA VAL A 59 4.84 -15.32 23.46
C VAL A 59 4.44 -14.22 24.45
N LEU A 60 5.40 -13.45 24.92
CA LEU A 60 5.19 -12.23 25.68
C LEU A 60 5.24 -11.03 24.75
N VAL A 61 4.17 -10.25 24.72
CA VAL A 61 4.09 -8.97 23.98
C VAL A 61 4.27 -7.84 24.99
N ASN A 62 5.29 -7.03 24.80
CA ASN A 62 5.58 -5.87 25.65
C ASN A 62 4.98 -4.60 25.08
N THR A 63 4.40 -3.78 25.93
CA THR A 63 3.87 -2.45 25.63
C THR A 63 4.29 -1.46 26.74
N PRO A 64 4.24 -0.13 26.51
CA PRO A 64 4.48 0.83 27.58
C PRO A 64 3.48 0.74 28.75
N LEU A 65 2.29 0.21 28.50
CA LEU A 65 1.20 0.13 29.49
C LEU A 65 1.14 -1.22 30.23
N GLY A 66 1.95 -2.20 29.81
CA GLY A 66 1.94 -3.53 30.42
C GLY A 66 2.36 -4.63 29.45
N ARG A 67 2.09 -5.87 29.84
CA ARG A 67 2.51 -7.05 29.08
C ARG A 67 1.33 -7.97 28.81
N VAL A 68 1.30 -8.58 27.63
CA VAL A 68 0.31 -9.58 27.25
C VAL A 68 1.00 -10.92 27.01
N ARG A 69 0.59 -11.95 27.75
CA ARG A 69 0.99 -13.34 27.47
C ARG A 69 0.00 -13.97 26.52
N ALA A 70 0.50 -14.50 25.42
CA ALA A 70 -0.30 -15.14 24.38
C ALA A 70 0.28 -16.50 24.01
N GLY A 71 -0.56 -17.46 23.70
CA GLY A 71 -0.10 -18.75 23.17
C GLY A 71 0.49 -18.60 21.77
N LYS A 72 -0.12 -17.73 20.95
CA LYS A 72 0.26 -17.44 19.55
C LYS A 72 0.10 -15.97 19.23
N VAL A 73 0.87 -15.46 18.27
CA VAL A 73 0.82 -14.06 17.84
C VAL A 73 0.81 -13.98 16.31
N ALA A 74 -0.16 -13.26 15.76
CA ALA A 74 -0.17 -12.85 14.34
C ALA A 74 0.35 -11.43 14.22
N LEU A 75 1.41 -11.21 13.42
CA LEU A 75 1.99 -9.90 13.17
C LEU A 75 1.48 -9.33 11.85
N ALA A 76 0.76 -8.21 11.93
CA ALA A 76 0.25 -7.45 10.79
C ALA A 76 0.70 -5.99 10.92
N THR A 77 2.01 -5.77 11.01
CA THR A 77 2.62 -4.49 11.40
C THR A 77 2.83 -3.53 10.25
N ASN A 78 2.43 -3.90 9.01
CA ASN A 78 2.56 -3.06 7.83
C ASN A 78 3.97 -2.46 7.68
N ALA A 79 4.10 -1.20 7.26
CA ALA A 79 5.36 -0.49 7.05
C ALA A 79 6.09 -0.08 8.35
N PHE A 80 5.46 -0.25 9.51
CA PHE A 80 6.09 0.04 10.79
C PHE A 80 7.19 -0.98 11.12
N LYS A 81 8.13 -0.58 11.98
CA LYS A 81 9.27 -1.42 12.38
C LYS A 81 8.80 -2.81 12.82
N PRO A 82 9.19 -3.88 12.12
CA PRO A 82 8.78 -5.22 12.48
C PRO A 82 9.27 -5.63 13.85
N LEU A 83 8.42 -6.29 14.63
CA LEU A 83 8.78 -6.84 15.95
C LEU A 83 9.72 -8.06 15.86
N LEU A 84 9.85 -8.66 14.67
CA LEU A 84 10.86 -9.65 14.33
C LEU A 84 11.93 -9.00 13.45
N ASN A 85 13.11 -8.73 13.99
CA ASN A 85 14.19 -8.00 13.28
C ASN A 85 14.52 -8.58 11.90
N ARG A 86 14.48 -9.90 11.74
CA ARG A 86 14.78 -10.59 10.48
C ARG A 86 13.86 -10.22 9.32
N ILE A 87 12.62 -9.74 9.61
CA ILE A 87 11.67 -9.34 8.57
C ILE A 87 12.02 -7.98 7.97
N GLY A 88 12.70 -7.12 8.72
CA GLY A 88 13.06 -5.77 8.31
C GLY A 88 13.95 -5.67 7.06
N HIS A 89 14.60 -6.79 6.67
CA HIS A 89 15.37 -6.84 5.41
C HIS A 89 14.50 -7.07 4.18
N TYR A 90 13.26 -7.52 4.35
CA TYR A 90 12.36 -7.84 3.25
C TYR A 90 11.39 -6.70 2.91
N VAL A 91 11.32 -5.65 3.73
CA VAL A 91 10.37 -4.55 3.58
C VAL A 91 11.10 -3.21 3.57
N ALA A 92 10.75 -2.38 2.62
CA ALA A 92 11.12 -0.97 2.54
C ALA A 92 9.85 -0.13 2.68
N PRO A 93 9.74 0.77 3.68
CA PRO A 93 8.61 1.70 3.78
C PRO A 93 8.74 2.77 2.69
N VAL A 94 7.86 2.71 1.71
CA VAL A 94 7.78 3.68 0.62
C VAL A 94 6.55 4.54 0.84
N TYR A 95 6.73 5.86 0.89
CA TYR A 95 5.61 6.79 1.06
C TYR A 95 4.89 7.02 -0.25
N ASP A 96 3.58 6.96 -0.17
CA ASP A 96 2.63 7.38 -1.18
C ASP A 96 1.79 8.54 -0.65
N TYR A 97 1.28 9.39 -1.56
CA TYR A 97 0.63 10.64 -1.20
C TYR A 97 -0.69 10.83 -1.94
N CYS A 98 -1.68 11.37 -1.23
CA CYS A 98 -3.02 11.63 -1.75
C CYS A 98 -3.44 13.05 -1.47
N MET A 99 -4.26 13.58 -2.38
CA MET A 99 -4.94 14.86 -2.26
C MET A 99 -6.44 14.67 -2.51
N VAL A 100 -7.28 15.48 -1.90
CA VAL A 100 -8.72 15.47 -2.13
C VAL A 100 -9.20 16.89 -2.42
N THR A 101 -9.96 17.05 -3.49
CA THR A 101 -10.53 18.35 -3.86
C THR A 101 -11.61 18.81 -2.87
N GLU A 102 -12.02 20.06 -2.94
CA GLU A 102 -13.32 20.49 -2.47
C GLU A 102 -14.44 19.76 -3.25
N PRO A 103 -15.69 19.73 -2.76
CA PRO A 103 -16.80 19.14 -3.51
C PRO A 103 -16.98 19.86 -4.85
N LEU A 104 -17.04 19.07 -5.92
CA LEU A 104 -17.30 19.62 -7.25
C LEU A 104 -18.75 20.04 -7.40
N THR A 105 -18.97 21.12 -8.11
CA THR A 105 -20.31 21.56 -8.51
C THR A 105 -20.89 20.62 -9.58
N ASN A 106 -22.22 20.67 -9.75
CA ASN A 106 -22.88 19.89 -10.82
C ASN A 106 -22.38 20.27 -12.22
N ALA A 107 -22.02 21.53 -12.45
CA ALA A 107 -21.44 21.98 -13.71
C ALA A 107 -20.07 21.31 -13.94
N GLN A 108 -19.17 21.32 -12.95
CA GLN A 108 -17.87 20.69 -13.03
C GLN A 108 -17.97 19.15 -13.22
N LEU A 109 -18.91 18.52 -12.54
CA LEU A 109 -19.19 17.09 -12.73
C LEU A 109 -19.69 16.79 -14.15
N ALA A 110 -20.53 17.64 -14.72
CA ALA A 110 -21.01 17.50 -16.08
C ALA A 110 -19.86 17.68 -17.11
N GLU A 111 -18.95 18.63 -16.89
CA GLU A 111 -17.80 18.88 -17.74
C GLU A 111 -16.81 17.71 -17.79
N ILE A 112 -16.54 17.06 -16.64
CA ILE A 112 -15.70 15.87 -16.61
C ILE A 112 -16.42 14.60 -17.06
N GLY A 113 -17.76 14.59 -17.08
CA GLY A 113 -18.58 13.50 -17.59
C GLY A 113 -18.43 12.16 -16.87
N TRP A 114 -17.95 12.14 -15.63
CA TRP A 114 -17.63 10.91 -14.87
C TRP A 114 -18.88 10.31 -14.20
N THR A 115 -19.86 9.95 -15.03
CA THR A 115 -21.19 9.53 -14.56
C THR A 115 -21.22 8.17 -13.90
N ASN A 116 -20.36 7.25 -14.30
CA ASN A 116 -20.32 5.89 -13.74
C ASN A 116 -19.53 5.80 -12.42
N ARG A 117 -18.85 6.86 -12.00
CA ARG A 117 -18.11 6.97 -10.74
C ARG A 117 -17.11 5.82 -10.51
N GLN A 118 -16.67 5.15 -11.57
CA GLN A 118 -15.67 4.07 -11.49
C GLN A 118 -14.33 4.61 -11.02
N GLY A 119 -13.56 3.79 -10.28
CA GLY A 119 -12.18 4.10 -9.98
C GLY A 119 -11.33 4.13 -11.25
N LEU A 120 -10.36 5.00 -11.29
CA LEU A 120 -9.46 5.19 -12.42
C LEU A 120 -8.01 5.06 -11.97
N SER A 121 -7.19 4.53 -12.85
CA SER A 121 -5.74 4.51 -12.73
C SER A 121 -5.14 4.63 -14.11
N ASP A 122 -4.02 5.32 -14.24
CA ASP A 122 -3.23 5.25 -15.47
C ASP A 122 -2.31 4.03 -15.50
N ILE A 123 -1.63 3.80 -16.62
CA ILE A 123 -0.77 2.63 -16.85
C ILE A 123 0.72 2.94 -16.71
N ALA A 124 1.07 4.10 -16.15
CA ALA A 124 2.47 4.44 -15.90
C ALA A 124 3.08 3.50 -14.83
N ASN A 125 4.40 3.34 -14.82
CA ASN A 125 5.09 2.62 -13.74
C ASN A 125 4.88 3.30 -12.39
N GLN A 126 4.93 4.63 -12.37
CA GLN A 126 4.53 5.45 -11.25
C GLN A 126 3.13 5.99 -11.55
N PHE A 127 2.12 5.14 -11.38
CA PHE A 127 0.73 5.43 -11.75
C PHE A 127 0.02 6.34 -10.76
N HIS A 128 -0.99 7.06 -11.25
CA HIS A 128 -1.99 7.70 -10.40
C HIS A 128 -3.18 6.77 -10.22
N TYR A 129 -3.84 6.90 -9.08
CA TYR A 129 -5.16 6.30 -8.82
C TYR A 129 -6.09 7.36 -8.27
N TYR A 130 -7.33 7.36 -8.77
CA TYR A 130 -8.28 8.39 -8.40
C TYR A 130 -9.72 7.92 -8.53
N ARG A 131 -10.59 8.56 -7.76
CA ARG A 131 -12.00 8.25 -7.71
C ARG A 131 -12.82 9.44 -7.23
N LEU A 132 -14.12 9.43 -7.53
CA LEU A 132 -15.10 10.30 -6.89
C LEU A 132 -15.48 9.74 -5.51
N THR A 133 -15.52 10.61 -4.50
CA THR A 133 -16.12 10.32 -3.19
C THR A 133 -17.64 10.48 -3.24
N GLU A 134 -18.35 10.01 -2.21
CA GLU A 134 -19.80 10.10 -2.12
C GLU A 134 -20.30 11.56 -2.21
N ASP A 135 -19.56 12.49 -1.62
CA ASP A 135 -19.83 13.94 -1.61
C ASP A 135 -19.19 14.70 -2.80
N ASN A 136 -18.94 14.00 -3.90
CA ASN A 136 -18.49 14.59 -5.17
C ASN A 136 -17.09 15.25 -5.15
N ARG A 137 -16.19 14.82 -4.30
CA ARG A 137 -14.79 15.21 -4.36
C ARG A 137 -14.00 14.25 -5.24
N ILE A 138 -12.90 14.67 -5.80
CA ILE A 138 -11.93 13.75 -6.42
C ILE A 138 -10.83 13.48 -5.40
N LEU A 139 -10.67 12.22 -4.99
CA LEU A 139 -9.45 11.71 -4.38
C LEU A 139 -8.46 11.43 -5.50
N TRP A 140 -7.27 11.99 -5.41
CA TRP A 140 -6.19 11.90 -6.38
C TRP A 140 -4.89 11.52 -5.66
N GLY A 141 -4.29 10.40 -6.00
CA GLY A 141 -3.07 9.91 -5.35
C GLY A 141 -2.15 9.16 -6.29
N GLY A 142 -1.01 8.75 -5.75
CA GLY A 142 -0.01 7.96 -6.48
C GLY A 142 1.18 8.78 -6.97
N TYR A 143 1.84 8.27 -8.00
CA TYR A 143 2.97 8.79 -8.74
C TYR A 143 4.28 8.95 -7.95
N ASP A 144 4.31 9.63 -6.81
CA ASP A 144 5.57 9.98 -6.14
C ASP A 144 5.92 8.99 -5.02
N ALA A 145 6.47 7.84 -5.37
CA ALA A 145 6.90 6.80 -4.44
C ALA A 145 8.23 7.18 -3.76
N ILE A 146 8.19 7.60 -2.50
CA ILE A 146 9.35 8.14 -1.78
C ILE A 146 9.86 7.17 -0.74
N TYR A 147 11.12 6.74 -0.88
CA TYR A 147 11.85 6.05 0.18
C TYR A 147 12.78 7.01 0.90
N PHE A 148 12.57 7.15 2.21
CA PHE A 148 13.44 7.98 3.05
C PHE A 148 14.62 7.17 3.59
N TRP A 149 15.73 7.86 3.79
CA TRP A 149 16.97 7.28 4.30
C TRP A 149 16.74 6.37 5.52
N ARG A 150 17.26 5.14 5.47
CA ARG A 150 17.15 4.11 6.51
C ARG A 150 15.72 3.65 6.81
N GLY A 151 14.79 3.84 5.87
CA GLY A 151 13.39 3.46 6.05
C GLY A 151 12.71 4.21 7.19
N LYS A 152 12.97 5.51 7.33
CA LYS A 152 12.36 6.36 8.36
C LYS A 152 10.84 6.41 8.14
N VAL A 153 10.09 6.15 9.20
CA VAL A 153 8.63 6.29 9.24
C VAL A 153 8.25 7.19 10.41
N ASN A 154 7.64 8.33 10.11
CA ASN A 154 7.09 9.26 11.09
C ASN A 154 6.04 10.18 10.44
N THR A 155 5.25 10.88 11.25
CA THR A 155 4.18 11.77 10.81
C THR A 155 4.66 13.01 10.05
N GLU A 156 5.88 13.50 10.31
CA GLU A 156 6.45 14.65 9.58
C GLU A 156 6.63 14.34 8.09
N LEU A 157 6.82 13.08 7.73
CA LEU A 157 7.01 12.62 6.36
C LEU A 157 5.69 12.45 5.59
N GLU A 158 4.55 12.55 6.26
CA GLU A 158 3.22 12.48 5.67
C GLU A 158 2.82 13.76 4.92
N SER A 159 3.62 14.82 5.07
CA SER A 159 3.46 16.09 4.34
C SER A 159 4.72 16.41 3.55
N ARG A 160 4.56 16.65 2.24
CA ARG A 160 5.67 16.92 1.34
C ARG A 160 5.26 17.92 0.25
N PRO A 161 5.60 19.22 0.40
CA PRO A 161 5.18 20.29 -0.52
C PRO A 161 5.54 20.03 -1.98
N GLU A 162 6.72 19.45 -2.26
CA GLU A 162 7.16 19.15 -3.62
C GLU A 162 6.27 18.07 -4.28
N THR A 163 5.78 17.11 -3.49
CA THR A 163 4.83 16.11 -3.99
C THR A 163 3.47 16.73 -4.24
N TRP A 164 3.00 17.62 -3.36
CA TRP A 164 1.74 18.35 -3.58
C TRP A 164 1.76 19.17 -4.85
N ALA A 165 2.83 19.91 -5.10
CA ALA A 165 2.98 20.68 -6.33
C ALA A 165 2.97 19.77 -7.59
N LYS A 166 3.65 18.64 -7.53
CA LYS A 166 3.69 17.66 -8.63
C LYS A 166 2.30 17.05 -8.89
N LEU A 167 1.64 16.52 -7.85
CA LEU A 167 0.32 15.92 -7.96
C LEU A 167 -0.74 16.91 -8.43
N SER A 168 -0.69 18.15 -7.94
CA SER A 168 -1.57 19.23 -8.38
C SER A 168 -1.40 19.54 -9.86
N LYS A 169 -0.15 19.64 -10.33
CA LYS A 169 0.12 19.81 -11.77
C LYS A 169 -0.46 18.67 -12.59
N HIS A 170 -0.21 17.42 -12.21
CA HIS A 170 -0.72 16.24 -12.93
C HIS A 170 -2.26 16.20 -12.92
N PHE A 171 -2.88 16.62 -11.83
CA PHE A 171 -4.33 16.73 -11.73
C PHE A 171 -4.91 17.70 -12.76
N PHE A 172 -4.37 18.91 -12.84
CA PHE A 172 -4.82 19.91 -13.81
C PHE A 172 -4.41 19.60 -15.25
N ASP A 173 -3.30 18.91 -15.48
CA ASP A 173 -2.97 18.34 -16.81
C ASP A 173 -4.04 17.29 -17.23
N THR A 174 -4.57 16.52 -16.27
CA THR A 174 -5.58 15.48 -16.52
C THR A 174 -6.99 16.07 -16.65
N PHE A 175 -7.34 17.06 -15.82
CA PHE A 175 -8.63 17.72 -15.78
C PHE A 175 -8.50 19.23 -15.88
N PRO A 176 -8.07 19.77 -17.05
CA PRO A 176 -7.88 21.23 -17.21
C PRO A 176 -9.18 22.04 -17.01
N GLN A 177 -10.35 21.45 -17.26
CA GLN A 177 -11.65 22.05 -17.01
C GLN A 177 -11.96 22.27 -15.53
N LEU A 178 -11.16 21.70 -14.61
CA LEU A 178 -11.26 21.89 -13.16
C LEU A 178 -10.24 22.93 -12.64
N GLU A 179 -9.64 23.74 -13.52
CA GLU A 179 -8.73 24.80 -13.09
C GLU A 179 -9.37 25.69 -12.02
N GLY A 180 -8.61 25.98 -10.97
CA GLY A 180 -9.09 26.77 -9.81
C GLY A 180 -9.77 25.97 -8.70
N VAL A 181 -10.04 24.67 -8.89
CA VAL A 181 -10.53 23.78 -7.82
C VAL A 181 -9.45 23.65 -6.73
N LYS A 182 -9.86 23.75 -5.48
CA LYS A 182 -8.96 23.70 -4.32
C LYS A 182 -8.83 22.28 -3.78
N PHE A 183 -7.64 21.94 -3.29
CA PHE A 183 -7.43 20.74 -2.50
C PHE A 183 -7.63 21.06 -1.02
N THR A 184 -8.54 20.34 -0.38
CA THR A 184 -8.93 20.60 1.02
C THR A 184 -8.25 19.64 2.01
N HIS A 185 -7.82 18.48 1.54
CA HIS A 185 -7.13 17.47 2.34
C HIS A 185 -5.95 16.91 1.56
N MET A 186 -4.83 16.74 2.24
CA MET A 186 -3.59 16.21 1.68
C MET A 186 -2.87 15.41 2.76
N TRP A 187 -2.44 14.21 2.44
CA TRP A 187 -1.70 13.34 3.36
C TRP A 187 -0.83 12.34 2.63
N GLY A 188 0.17 11.84 3.32
CA GLY A 188 0.97 10.71 2.88
C GLY A 188 0.87 9.53 3.83
N GLY A 189 1.31 8.39 3.39
CA GLY A 189 1.37 7.19 4.21
C GLY A 189 2.44 6.22 3.73
N ALA A 190 3.08 5.53 4.67
CA ALA A 190 4.08 4.54 4.34
C ALA A 190 3.44 3.21 3.92
N ILE A 191 3.89 2.68 2.80
CA ILE A 191 3.52 1.38 2.25
C ILE A 191 4.63 0.37 2.53
N ASP A 192 4.29 -0.82 2.97
CA ASP A 192 5.21 -1.94 3.24
C ASP A 192 5.67 -2.62 1.95
N THR A 193 6.50 -1.95 1.17
CA THR A 193 6.96 -2.44 -0.12
C THR A 193 7.99 -3.56 0.02
N CYS A 194 7.79 -4.68 -0.68
CA CYS A 194 8.76 -5.75 -0.80
C CYS A 194 9.22 -5.93 -2.26
N SER A 195 10.30 -6.67 -2.49
CA SER A 195 10.94 -6.79 -3.81
C SER A 195 10.10 -7.56 -4.86
N ARG A 196 9.08 -8.31 -4.46
CA ARG A 196 8.13 -8.97 -5.37
C ARG A 196 6.80 -8.25 -5.52
N PHE A 197 6.64 -7.07 -4.90
CA PHE A 197 5.45 -6.21 -4.97
C PHE A 197 4.12 -6.86 -4.56
N CYS A 198 4.16 -7.93 -3.80
CA CYS A 198 2.98 -8.57 -3.24
C CYS A 198 3.29 -9.24 -1.90
N VAL A 199 2.25 -9.44 -1.10
CA VAL A 199 2.35 -9.97 0.26
C VAL A 199 3.11 -11.27 0.36
N PHE A 200 3.87 -11.44 1.43
CA PHE A 200 4.52 -12.70 1.79
C PHE A 200 4.29 -13.05 3.25
N TRP A 201 4.46 -14.32 3.55
CA TRP A 201 4.18 -14.87 4.88
C TRP A 201 5.39 -15.56 5.48
N GLY A 202 5.30 -15.82 6.75
CA GLY A 202 6.24 -16.70 7.42
C GLY A 202 5.92 -16.91 8.88
N GLN A 203 6.72 -17.77 9.50
CA GLN A 203 6.57 -18.16 10.89
C GLN A 203 7.86 -17.96 11.66
N ALA A 204 7.71 -17.81 12.97
CA ALA A 204 8.82 -17.81 13.93
C ALA A 204 8.46 -18.67 15.15
N TRP A 205 9.49 -19.03 15.91
CA TRP A 205 9.37 -19.67 17.21
C TRP A 205 8.48 -20.93 17.18
N GLN A 206 8.78 -21.83 16.25
CA GLN A 206 8.08 -23.11 16.07
C GLN A 206 6.57 -22.93 15.81
N GLY A 207 6.21 -21.94 14.99
CA GLY A 207 4.81 -21.69 14.58
C GLY A 207 4.01 -20.85 15.57
N ARG A 208 4.60 -20.34 16.67
CA ARG A 208 3.88 -19.47 17.62
C ARG A 208 3.72 -18.03 17.15
N VAL A 209 4.52 -17.62 16.21
CA VAL A 209 4.39 -16.29 15.57
C VAL A 209 4.23 -16.51 14.08
N ALA A 210 3.16 -15.98 13.49
CA ALA A 210 3.01 -15.86 12.05
C ALA A 210 2.98 -14.39 11.65
N TYR A 211 3.36 -14.09 10.41
CA TYR A 211 3.31 -12.74 9.86
C TYR A 211 2.85 -12.74 8.42
N ALA A 212 2.16 -11.67 8.03
CA ALA A 212 1.84 -11.31 6.64
C ALA A 212 2.25 -9.84 6.45
N ILE A 213 3.11 -9.56 5.47
CA ILE A 213 3.72 -8.24 5.28
C ILE A 213 4.16 -8.09 3.82
N GLY A 214 4.43 -6.86 3.38
CA GLY A 214 4.89 -6.58 2.01
C GLY A 214 3.74 -6.47 1.00
N TYR A 215 2.59 -5.98 1.43
CA TYR A 215 1.41 -5.83 0.56
C TYR A 215 1.60 -4.83 -0.59
N THR A 216 2.58 -3.94 -0.48
CA THR A 216 2.97 -2.99 -1.54
C THR A 216 1.79 -2.17 -2.08
N GLY A 217 0.92 -1.68 -1.17
CA GLY A 217 -0.27 -0.90 -1.51
C GLY A 217 -1.52 -1.73 -1.88
N LEU A 218 -1.40 -3.04 -2.05
CA LEU A 218 -2.49 -3.93 -2.48
C LEU A 218 -3.25 -4.58 -1.30
N GLY A 219 -3.15 -4.00 -0.10
CA GLY A 219 -3.62 -4.63 1.14
C GLY A 219 -5.12 -4.65 1.37
N VAL A 220 -5.92 -3.74 0.80
CA VAL A 220 -7.34 -3.57 1.17
C VAL A 220 -8.14 -4.86 1.06
N ALA A 221 -8.08 -5.55 -0.08
CA ALA A 221 -8.76 -6.83 -0.27
C ALA A 221 -7.91 -8.04 0.16
N SER A 222 -6.61 -8.00 -0.14
CA SER A 222 -5.71 -9.15 0.08
C SER A 222 -5.36 -9.40 1.54
N SER A 223 -5.57 -8.42 2.45
CA SER A 223 -5.35 -8.60 3.89
C SER A 223 -6.28 -9.65 4.52
N ARG A 224 -7.49 -9.84 3.97
CA ARG A 224 -8.35 -10.95 4.38
C ARG A 224 -7.68 -12.31 4.13
N PHE A 225 -7.21 -12.53 2.91
CA PHE A 225 -6.46 -13.75 2.56
C PHE A 225 -5.18 -13.86 3.41
N GLY A 226 -4.51 -12.72 3.64
CA GLY A 226 -3.35 -12.65 4.52
C GLY A 226 -3.63 -13.14 5.93
N GLY A 227 -4.76 -12.76 6.50
CA GLY A 227 -5.23 -13.21 7.81
C GLY A 227 -5.56 -14.70 7.85
N GLU A 228 -6.29 -15.21 6.86
CA GLU A 228 -6.63 -16.64 6.74
C GLU A 228 -5.36 -17.51 6.70
N VAL A 229 -4.37 -17.13 5.88
CA VAL A 229 -3.09 -17.85 5.82
C VAL A 229 -2.32 -17.78 7.14
N MET A 230 -2.27 -16.62 7.81
CA MET A 230 -1.63 -16.52 9.13
C MET A 230 -2.26 -17.46 10.16
N LEU A 231 -3.59 -17.58 10.19
CA LEU A 231 -4.30 -18.48 11.08
C LEU A 231 -3.98 -19.94 10.76
N ASP A 232 -4.00 -20.34 9.50
CA ASP A 232 -3.61 -21.69 9.09
C ASP A 232 -2.17 -22.03 9.49
N LEU A 233 -1.25 -21.08 9.30
CA LEU A 233 0.14 -21.24 9.72
C LEU A 233 0.27 -21.38 11.24
N LEU A 234 -0.43 -20.56 12.03
CA LEU A 234 -0.41 -20.64 13.49
C LEU A 234 -0.99 -21.97 14.02
N ASP A 235 -2.01 -22.50 13.33
CA ASP A 235 -2.64 -23.75 13.71
C ASP A 235 -1.93 -24.99 13.14
N GLY A 236 -0.89 -24.79 12.34
CA GLY A 236 -0.18 -25.89 11.66
C GLY A 236 -1.07 -26.60 10.62
N ARG A 237 -2.12 -25.94 10.15
CA ARG A 237 -3.08 -26.49 9.20
C ARG A 237 -2.52 -26.43 7.78
N ARG A 238 -2.55 -27.55 7.11
CA ARG A 238 -2.32 -27.61 5.67
C ARG A 238 -3.61 -27.24 4.95
N SER A 239 -3.57 -26.21 4.14
CA SER A 239 -4.68 -25.76 3.31
C SER A 239 -4.19 -25.54 1.89
N ARG A 240 -5.13 -25.46 0.94
CA ARG A 240 -4.79 -25.14 -0.45
C ARG A 240 -3.95 -23.83 -0.54
N ALA A 241 -4.21 -22.88 0.32
CA ALA A 241 -3.48 -21.61 0.35
C ALA A 241 -2.02 -21.82 0.82
N THR A 242 -1.81 -22.51 1.97
CA THR A 242 -0.49 -22.72 2.55
C THR A 242 0.41 -23.63 1.70
N GLU A 243 -0.17 -24.42 0.80
CA GLU A 243 0.58 -25.31 -0.11
C GLU A 243 0.96 -24.64 -1.45
N THR A 244 0.51 -23.41 -1.71
CA THR A 244 0.91 -22.68 -2.93
C THR A 244 2.33 -22.15 -2.83
N LYS A 245 3.06 -22.15 -3.94
CA LYS A 245 4.37 -21.47 -4.05
C LYS A 245 4.27 -20.00 -3.65
N PHE A 246 3.18 -19.35 -4.01
CA PHE A 246 2.92 -17.95 -3.68
C PHE A 246 3.00 -17.65 -2.18
N VAL A 247 2.55 -18.57 -1.33
CA VAL A 247 2.60 -18.44 0.14
C VAL A 247 3.94 -18.92 0.70
N GLN A 248 4.53 -19.95 0.12
CA GLN A 248 5.76 -20.57 0.63
C GLN A 248 7.02 -19.77 0.30
N GLU A 249 7.04 -19.10 -0.85
CA GLU A 249 8.21 -18.36 -1.32
C GLU A 249 8.27 -16.98 -0.66
N LYS A 250 9.48 -16.56 -0.33
CA LYS A 250 9.77 -15.23 0.18
C LYS A 250 10.34 -14.34 -0.93
N PRO A 251 10.11 -13.02 -0.85
CA PRO A 251 10.79 -12.09 -1.74
C PRO A 251 12.31 -12.13 -1.51
N LEU A 252 13.07 -11.59 -2.45
CA LEU A 252 14.49 -11.31 -2.22
C LEU A 252 14.63 -10.19 -1.17
N PRO A 253 15.55 -10.34 -0.20
CA PRO A 253 15.77 -9.28 0.78
C PRO A 253 16.42 -8.07 0.13
N PHE A 254 16.07 -6.89 0.61
CA PHE A 254 16.79 -5.67 0.25
C PHE A 254 18.21 -5.71 0.83
N PRO A 255 19.20 -5.18 0.12
CA PRO A 255 20.54 -5.02 0.69
C PRO A 255 20.51 -4.06 1.89
N PRO A 256 21.56 -4.08 2.75
CA PRO A 256 21.69 -3.10 3.82
C PRO A 256 21.92 -1.69 3.27
N GLU A 257 21.71 -0.66 4.12
CA GLU A 257 22.11 0.69 3.79
C GLU A 257 23.64 0.79 3.70
N PRO A 258 24.18 1.62 2.79
CA PRO A 258 23.51 2.58 1.89
C PRO A 258 22.97 1.98 0.59
N PHE A 259 23.26 0.72 0.29
CA PHE A 259 22.94 0.09 -1.00
C PHE A 259 21.44 0.00 -1.26
N ARG A 260 20.62 -0.21 -0.19
CA ARG A 260 19.16 -0.17 -0.28
C ARG A 260 18.68 1.18 -0.81
N PHE A 261 19.11 2.26 -0.20
CA PHE A 261 18.72 3.61 -0.61
C PHE A 261 19.12 3.89 -2.06
N ILE A 262 20.39 3.64 -2.40
CA ILE A 262 20.91 3.86 -3.76
C ILE A 262 20.10 3.05 -4.78
N GLY A 263 19.86 1.77 -4.51
CA GLY A 263 19.11 0.88 -5.39
C GLY A 263 17.67 1.35 -5.60
N ILE A 264 16.96 1.73 -4.54
CA ILE A 264 15.60 2.24 -4.63
C ILE A 264 15.55 3.58 -5.40
N GLN A 265 16.46 4.51 -5.14
CA GLN A 265 16.51 5.78 -5.88
C GLN A 265 16.84 5.58 -7.36
N ALA A 266 17.78 4.69 -7.69
CA ALA A 266 18.11 4.34 -9.07
C ALA A 266 16.91 3.71 -9.80
N THR A 267 16.17 2.83 -9.12
CA THR A 267 14.96 2.20 -9.66
C THR A 267 13.88 3.25 -9.90
N ARG A 268 13.58 4.09 -8.92
CA ARG A 268 12.58 5.15 -9.02
C ARG A 268 12.91 6.13 -10.17
N TRP A 269 14.16 6.58 -10.26
CA TRP A 269 14.59 7.44 -11.37
C TRP A 269 14.45 6.74 -12.72
N SER A 270 14.78 5.46 -12.78
CA SER A 270 14.70 4.68 -14.03
C SER A 270 13.26 4.48 -14.49
N LEU A 271 12.33 4.24 -13.56
CA LEU A 271 10.89 4.12 -13.83
C LEU A 271 10.31 5.47 -14.32
N ASP A 272 10.62 6.57 -13.64
CA ASP A 272 10.22 7.92 -14.08
C ASP A 272 10.73 8.26 -15.49
N ARG A 273 11.97 7.84 -15.80
CA ARG A 273 12.53 8.01 -17.15
C ARG A 273 11.83 7.13 -18.17
N GLU A 274 11.51 5.89 -17.84
CA GLU A 274 10.76 4.99 -18.73
C GLU A 274 9.37 5.56 -19.04
N ASP A 275 8.65 6.04 -18.01
CA ASP A 275 7.34 6.68 -18.19
C ASP A 275 7.38 7.88 -19.13
N LYS A 276 8.46 8.68 -19.07
CA LYS A 276 8.65 9.86 -19.94
C LYS A 276 9.11 9.54 -21.36
N THR A 277 9.89 8.47 -21.53
CA THR A 277 10.57 8.21 -22.82
C THR A 277 10.11 6.95 -23.55
N GLY A 278 9.34 6.09 -22.86
CA GLY A 278 8.96 4.75 -23.33
C GLY A 278 10.16 3.78 -23.46
N LYS A 279 11.33 4.13 -22.90
CA LYS A 279 12.57 3.33 -23.06
C LYS A 279 13.06 2.77 -21.74
N ARG A 280 13.00 1.44 -21.62
CA ARG A 280 13.52 0.69 -20.48
C ARG A 280 15.05 0.65 -20.51
N ASN A 281 15.70 1.14 -19.44
CA ASN A 281 17.16 1.22 -19.32
C ASN A 281 17.81 -0.09 -18.86
N LEU A 282 19.15 -0.15 -18.86
CA LEU A 282 19.90 -1.35 -18.46
C LEU A 282 19.69 -1.73 -17.00
N TRP A 283 19.45 -0.77 -16.10
CA TRP A 283 19.17 -1.01 -14.69
C TRP A 283 17.87 -1.82 -14.53
N LEU A 284 16.78 -1.36 -15.12
CA LEU A 284 15.49 -2.05 -15.04
C LEU A 284 15.55 -3.44 -15.72
N ARG A 285 16.20 -3.55 -16.88
CA ARG A 285 16.42 -4.85 -17.52
C ARG A 285 17.21 -5.81 -16.66
N GLY A 286 18.17 -5.29 -15.87
CA GLY A 286 18.89 -6.10 -14.88
C GLY A 286 17.98 -6.59 -13.77
N LEU A 287 17.13 -5.71 -13.22
CA LEU A 287 16.17 -6.08 -12.17
C LEU A 287 15.16 -7.13 -12.67
N ASP A 288 14.64 -6.99 -13.90
CA ASP A 288 13.72 -7.96 -14.52
C ASP A 288 14.32 -9.37 -14.57
N ARG A 289 15.61 -9.46 -14.90
CA ARG A 289 16.31 -10.76 -14.97
C ARG A 289 16.38 -11.49 -13.63
N PHE A 290 16.26 -10.74 -12.52
CA PHE A 290 16.19 -11.28 -11.16
C PHE A 290 14.75 -11.39 -10.63
N GLY A 291 13.74 -11.15 -11.45
CA GLY A 291 12.34 -11.14 -11.03
C GLY A 291 12.01 -10.01 -10.04
N LEU A 292 12.75 -8.90 -10.13
CA LEU A 292 12.60 -7.71 -9.30
C LEU A 292 11.94 -6.57 -10.10
N GLY A 293 10.87 -6.86 -10.79
CA GLY A 293 10.20 -5.89 -11.65
C GLY A 293 8.73 -5.69 -11.28
N PHE A 294 8.18 -4.54 -11.66
CA PHE A 294 6.75 -4.35 -11.79
C PHE A 294 6.30 -5.05 -13.09
N ASP A 295 6.12 -6.35 -13.04
CA ASP A 295 5.37 -7.10 -14.05
C ASP A 295 3.94 -7.24 -13.55
N SER A 296 3.14 -6.22 -13.78
CA SER A 296 1.70 -6.24 -13.51
C SER A 296 0.93 -6.44 -14.81
#